data_50fe5202f6394d8be8ec7fa52e53cc3b
#
_entry.id   50fe5202f6394d8be8ec7fa52e53cc3b
#
_cell.length_a   1.000
_cell.length_b   1.000
_cell.length_c   1.000
_cell.angle_alpha   90.00
_cell.angle_beta   90.00
_cell.angle_gamma   90.00
#
_symmetry.space_group_name_H-M   'P 1'
#
loop_
_entity.id
_entity.type
_entity.pdbx_description
1 polymer ?
#
loop_
_entity_poly.entity_id
_entity_poly.type
_entity_poly.pdbx_seq_one_letter_code
_entity_poly.pdbx_strand_id
1 'polypeptide(L)'
;LYPARTVRVVDTLAASLGEGIVVLRAAELRDAGTELARAAEELDILSRRVCQIFTVDDLMHLRRGGRLSNISAVVGTVLQIKPLLMGNEEGKIISIAKIRGRKHSVEALADKYDALVEAPETQTVGIAHAGCREDADYLVSLLNRNKPPKDILVVDYEPMTGAHVGPGALALFFVGRDDVRSTR
;
A
#
# COMPACT_ATOMS: atom_id res chain seq x y z
N LEU A 1 -32.73 7.80 -1.59
CA LEU A 1 -32.74 7.21 -2.93
C LEU A 1 -32.87 8.33 -3.95
N TYR A 2 -31.93 8.41 -4.90
CA TYR A 2 -31.84 9.49 -5.90
C TYR A 2 -31.86 8.89 -7.30
N PRO A 3 -33.02 8.45 -7.82
CA PRO A 3 -33.12 7.70 -9.08
C PRO A 3 -32.64 8.48 -10.32
N ALA A 4 -32.58 9.83 -10.21
CA ALA A 4 -32.08 10.70 -11.29
C ALA A 4 -30.54 10.92 -11.21
N ARG A 5 -29.84 10.31 -10.26
CA ARG A 5 -28.38 10.44 -10.10
C ARG A 5 -27.68 9.18 -10.57
N THR A 6 -26.61 9.36 -11.32
CA THR A 6 -25.70 8.27 -11.67
C THR A 6 -24.70 8.09 -10.52
N VAL A 7 -24.58 6.86 -10.03
CA VAL A 7 -23.58 6.47 -9.02
C VAL A 7 -22.67 5.40 -9.63
N ARG A 8 -21.37 5.60 -9.52
CA ARG A 8 -20.34 4.62 -9.89
C ARG A 8 -19.59 4.19 -8.65
N VAL A 9 -19.34 2.91 -8.51
CA VAL A 9 -18.51 2.34 -7.44
C VAL A 9 -17.20 1.86 -8.06
N VAL A 10 -16.08 2.33 -7.52
CA VAL A 10 -14.72 1.90 -7.89
C VAL A 10 -14.19 1.05 -6.75
N ASP A 11 -13.89 -0.22 -7.03
CA ASP A 11 -13.22 -1.09 -6.07
C ASP A 11 -11.71 -0.92 -6.19
N THR A 12 -11.11 -0.31 -5.17
CA THR A 12 -9.67 -0.03 -5.17
C THR A 12 -8.84 -1.28 -4.92
N LEU A 13 -9.42 -2.36 -4.39
CA LEU A 13 -8.70 -3.56 -3.94
C LEU A 13 -7.53 -3.21 -2.99
N ALA A 14 -7.66 -2.10 -2.26
CA ALA A 14 -6.65 -1.52 -1.40
C ALA A 14 -7.26 -1.02 -0.10
N ALA A 15 -6.41 -0.71 0.86
CA ALA A 15 -6.80 -0.10 2.14
C ALA A 15 -5.93 1.13 2.42
N SER A 16 -6.34 1.96 3.39
CA SER A 16 -5.58 3.11 3.87
C SER A 16 -5.16 4.05 2.72
N LEU A 17 -3.89 4.47 2.66
CA LEU A 17 -3.41 5.35 1.59
C LEU A 17 -3.42 4.71 0.19
N GLY A 18 -3.56 3.39 0.09
CA GLY A 18 -3.79 2.75 -1.20
C GLY A 18 -5.14 3.15 -1.83
N GLU A 19 -6.19 3.22 -1.02
CA GLU A 19 -7.47 3.85 -1.40
C GLU A 19 -7.31 5.36 -1.53
N GLY A 20 -6.56 5.99 -0.62
CA GLY A 20 -6.32 7.43 -0.60
C GLY A 20 -5.72 7.96 -1.92
N ILE A 21 -4.78 7.24 -2.53
CA ILE A 21 -4.21 7.61 -3.84
C ILE A 21 -5.29 7.66 -4.92
N VAL A 22 -6.21 6.69 -4.95
CA VAL A 22 -7.32 6.65 -5.91
C VAL A 22 -8.30 7.80 -5.66
N VAL A 23 -8.58 8.11 -4.39
CA VAL A 23 -9.42 9.27 -4.00
C VAL A 23 -8.80 10.59 -4.41
N LEU A 24 -7.49 10.78 -4.20
CA LEU A 24 -6.78 11.98 -4.66
C LEU A 24 -6.89 12.14 -6.18
N ARG A 25 -6.69 11.05 -6.93
CA ARG A 25 -6.87 11.08 -8.39
C ARG A 25 -8.30 11.40 -8.80
N ALA A 26 -9.30 10.86 -8.09
CA ALA A 26 -10.72 11.20 -8.33
C ALA A 26 -11.00 12.69 -8.13
N ALA A 27 -10.41 13.29 -7.10
CA ALA A 27 -10.52 14.74 -6.86
C ALA A 27 -9.89 15.55 -8.00
N GLU A 28 -8.69 15.16 -8.46
CA GLU A 28 -8.03 15.83 -9.60
C GLU A 28 -8.88 15.76 -10.88
N LEU A 29 -9.44 14.59 -11.20
CA LEU A 29 -10.30 14.40 -12.36
C LEU A 29 -11.58 15.24 -12.28
N ARG A 30 -12.19 15.31 -11.09
CA ARG A 30 -13.35 16.19 -10.83
C ARG A 30 -12.98 17.64 -11.08
N ASP A 31 -11.87 18.11 -10.53
CA ASP A 31 -11.44 19.52 -10.62
C ASP A 31 -11.03 19.89 -12.06
N ALA A 32 -10.57 18.91 -12.84
CA ALA A 32 -10.35 19.06 -14.28
C ALA A 32 -11.64 19.01 -15.12
N GLY A 33 -12.81 18.78 -14.49
CA GLY A 33 -14.09 18.69 -15.21
C GLY A 33 -14.26 17.42 -16.02
N THR A 34 -13.54 16.35 -15.69
CA THR A 34 -13.63 15.06 -16.39
C THR A 34 -15.03 14.45 -16.22
N GLU A 35 -15.61 13.95 -17.30
CA GLU A 35 -16.92 13.31 -17.30
C GLU A 35 -16.89 12.05 -16.41
N LEU A 36 -18.01 11.79 -15.69
CA LEU A 36 -18.10 10.76 -14.65
C LEU A 36 -17.74 9.35 -15.16
N ALA A 37 -18.21 8.97 -16.36
CA ALA A 37 -17.94 7.64 -16.88
C ALA A 37 -16.46 7.46 -17.18
N ARG A 38 -15.83 8.46 -17.81
CA ARG A 38 -14.40 8.47 -18.09
C ARG A 38 -13.57 8.48 -16.82
N ALA A 39 -13.95 9.28 -15.83
CA ALA A 39 -13.26 9.31 -14.55
C ALA A 39 -13.32 7.92 -13.87
N ALA A 40 -14.47 7.26 -13.87
CA ALA A 40 -14.61 5.92 -13.31
C ALA A 40 -13.69 4.89 -14.02
N GLU A 41 -13.64 4.92 -15.35
CA GLU A 41 -12.75 4.04 -16.13
C GLU A 41 -11.27 4.26 -15.80
N GLU A 42 -10.84 5.53 -15.72
CA GLU A 42 -9.45 5.88 -15.35
C GLU A 42 -9.12 5.39 -13.92
N LEU A 43 -10.06 5.52 -12.98
CA LEU A 43 -9.88 5.06 -11.60
C LEU A 43 -9.87 3.53 -11.47
N ASP A 44 -10.67 2.82 -12.26
CA ASP A 44 -10.64 1.35 -12.32
C ASP A 44 -9.28 0.83 -12.83
N ILE A 45 -8.71 1.48 -13.84
CA ILE A 45 -7.35 1.17 -14.34
C ILE A 45 -6.31 1.49 -13.27
N LEU A 46 -6.37 2.68 -12.67
CA LEU A 46 -5.43 3.10 -11.63
C LEU A 46 -5.46 2.14 -10.44
N SER A 47 -6.65 1.72 -9.99
CA SER A 47 -6.82 0.83 -8.85
C SER A 47 -6.03 -0.47 -8.97
N ARG A 48 -5.89 -1.02 -10.18
CA ARG A 48 -5.11 -2.22 -10.47
C ARG A 48 -3.60 -1.99 -10.41
N ARG A 49 -3.16 -0.74 -10.55
CA ARG A 49 -1.76 -0.31 -10.55
C ARG A 49 -1.28 0.24 -9.21
N VAL A 50 -2.19 0.46 -8.25
CA VAL A 50 -1.81 0.84 -6.90
C VAL A 50 -1.16 -0.34 -6.19
N CYS A 51 0.13 -0.25 -5.98
CA CYS A 51 0.91 -1.18 -5.18
C CYS A 51 0.76 -0.83 -3.70
N GLN A 52 0.50 -1.84 -2.87
CA GLN A 52 0.48 -1.73 -1.41
C GLN A 52 1.38 -2.83 -0.84
N ILE A 53 2.53 -2.44 -0.33
CA ILE A 53 3.49 -3.33 0.31
C ILE A 53 3.73 -2.87 1.74
N PHE A 54 3.89 -3.83 2.65
CA PHE A 54 4.06 -3.50 4.05
C PHE A 54 4.81 -4.59 4.82
N THR A 55 5.33 -4.21 5.97
CA THR A 55 5.92 -5.11 6.94
C THR A 55 5.26 -4.90 8.31
N VAL A 56 5.25 -5.92 9.14
CA VAL A 56 4.68 -5.87 10.49
C VAL A 56 5.69 -6.41 11.50
N ASP A 57 5.58 -5.97 12.74
CA ASP A 57 6.40 -6.48 13.82
C ASP A 57 5.90 -7.84 14.33
N ASP A 58 4.59 -7.99 14.46
CA ASP A 58 3.95 -9.21 14.96
C ASP A 58 2.93 -9.77 13.94
N LEU A 59 3.31 -10.86 13.29
CA LEU A 59 2.43 -11.56 12.35
C LEU A 59 1.20 -12.17 13.05
N MET A 60 1.32 -12.47 14.34
CA MET A 60 0.21 -13.02 15.11
C MET A 60 -0.90 -11.99 15.33
N HIS A 61 -0.58 -10.69 15.27
CA HIS A 61 -1.59 -9.63 15.32
C HIS A 61 -2.53 -9.72 14.10
N LEU A 62 -1.99 -9.80 12.88
CA LEU A 62 -2.77 -10.02 11.65
C LEU A 62 -3.56 -11.32 11.67
N ARG A 63 -2.98 -12.41 12.24
CA ARG A 63 -3.65 -13.70 12.35
C ARG A 63 -4.87 -13.61 13.27
N ARG A 64 -4.74 -12.97 14.43
CA ARG A 64 -5.87 -12.75 15.36
C ARG A 64 -6.99 -11.95 14.69
N GLY A 65 -6.64 -11.00 13.83
CA GLY A 65 -7.58 -10.21 13.03
C GLY A 65 -8.21 -10.97 11.84
N GLY A 66 -7.85 -12.25 11.60
CA GLY A 66 -8.41 -13.06 10.51
C GLY A 66 -7.93 -12.70 9.11
N ARG A 67 -6.87 -11.90 8.94
CA ARG A 67 -6.34 -11.44 7.64
C ARG A 67 -5.17 -12.29 7.14
N LEU A 68 -4.90 -13.43 7.77
CA LEU A 68 -3.79 -14.35 7.44
C LEU A 68 -4.24 -15.74 6.98
N SER A 69 -5.43 -15.90 6.41
CA SER A 69 -5.95 -17.22 6.01
C SER A 69 -5.01 -17.99 5.04
N ASN A 70 -4.16 -17.29 4.30
CA ASN A 70 -3.29 -17.89 3.28
C ASN A 70 -1.78 -17.83 3.60
N ILE A 71 -1.37 -17.35 4.80
CA ILE A 71 0.05 -17.19 5.15
C ILE A 71 0.52 -18.24 6.19
N SER A 72 -0.14 -19.35 6.26
CA SER A 72 0.15 -20.45 7.22
C SER A 72 1.59 -20.99 7.18
N ALA A 73 2.35 -20.75 6.12
CA ALA A 73 3.76 -21.17 5.99
C ALA A 73 4.78 -20.22 6.63
N VAL A 74 4.35 -19.03 7.14
CA VAL A 74 5.27 -18.02 7.70
C VAL A 74 5.35 -18.09 9.23
N VAL A 75 4.46 -18.86 9.87
CA VAL A 75 4.39 -18.97 11.35
C VAL A 75 5.44 -19.98 11.84
N GLY A 76 6.71 -19.68 11.63
CA GLY A 76 7.80 -20.33 12.36
C GLY A 76 8.33 -19.36 13.40
N THR A 77 8.59 -19.86 14.60
CA THR A 77 9.11 -19.17 15.79
C THR A 77 10.55 -18.64 15.63
N VAL A 78 10.95 -18.23 14.43
CA VAL A 78 12.30 -17.67 14.23
C VAL A 78 12.29 -16.22 14.65
N LEU A 79 12.94 -15.95 15.76
CA LEU A 79 13.13 -14.62 16.33
C LEU A 79 13.65 -13.64 15.26
N GLN A 80 13.04 -12.45 15.16
CA GLN A 80 13.43 -11.36 14.26
C GLN A 80 13.10 -11.53 12.76
N ILE A 81 12.30 -12.51 12.34
CA ILE A 81 11.82 -12.54 10.95
C ILE A 81 10.66 -11.57 10.79
N LYS A 82 10.81 -10.60 9.87
CA LYS A 82 9.80 -9.64 9.46
C LYS A 82 9.27 -10.03 8.08
N PRO A 83 7.96 -10.26 7.92
CA PRO A 83 7.41 -10.57 6.61
C PRO A 83 7.35 -9.31 5.75
N LEU A 84 7.61 -9.46 4.47
CA LEU A 84 7.22 -8.48 3.46
C LEU A 84 5.90 -8.97 2.85
N LEU A 85 4.88 -8.15 2.98
CA LEU A 85 3.51 -8.45 2.60
C LEU A 85 3.06 -7.53 1.47
N MET A 86 2.16 -8.01 0.61
CA MET A 86 1.61 -7.25 -0.50
C MET A 86 0.14 -7.59 -0.71
N GLY A 87 -0.65 -6.61 -1.17
CA GLY A 87 -1.98 -6.85 -1.72
C GLY A 87 -1.88 -7.35 -3.17
N ASN A 88 -2.42 -8.54 -3.44
CA ASN A 88 -2.40 -9.12 -4.79
C ASN A 88 -3.55 -8.58 -5.68
N GLU A 89 -3.70 -9.13 -6.89
CA GLU A 89 -4.73 -8.75 -7.88
C GLU A 89 -6.17 -8.93 -7.36
N GLU A 90 -6.38 -9.81 -6.37
CA GLU A 90 -7.69 -10.05 -5.74
C GLU A 90 -7.89 -9.19 -4.48
N GLY A 91 -6.98 -8.28 -4.14
CA GLY A 91 -7.01 -7.51 -2.91
C GLY A 91 -6.65 -8.32 -1.65
N LYS A 92 -6.15 -9.55 -1.80
CA LYS A 92 -5.75 -10.41 -0.69
C LYS A 92 -4.31 -10.14 -0.26
N ILE A 93 -4.07 -10.20 1.05
CA ILE A 93 -2.71 -10.09 1.58
C ILE A 93 -1.95 -11.39 1.34
N ILE A 94 -0.78 -11.27 0.71
CA ILE A 94 0.16 -12.37 0.48
C ILE A 94 1.53 -12.04 1.04
N SER A 95 2.30 -13.06 1.42
CA SER A 95 3.71 -12.89 1.81
C SER A 95 4.60 -13.05 0.57
N ILE A 96 5.39 -12.04 0.27
CA ILE A 96 6.30 -12.01 -0.88
C ILE A 96 7.77 -12.24 -0.49
N ALA A 97 8.13 -12.03 0.78
CA ALA A 97 9.47 -12.32 1.31
C ALA A 97 9.46 -12.47 2.83
N LYS A 98 10.52 -13.06 3.36
CA LYS A 98 10.85 -13.17 4.78
C LYS A 98 12.19 -12.48 5.02
N ILE A 99 12.18 -11.39 5.75
CA ILE A 99 13.36 -10.55 5.95
C ILE A 99 13.84 -10.68 7.41
N ARG A 100 15.12 -10.83 7.61
CA ARG A 100 15.68 -10.88 8.97
C ARG A 100 16.07 -9.48 9.44
N GLY A 101 15.47 -9.04 10.52
CA GLY A 101 15.74 -7.75 11.15
C GLY A 101 14.89 -6.60 10.62
N ARG A 102 14.59 -5.66 11.52
CA ARG A 102 13.68 -4.54 11.24
C ARG A 102 14.23 -3.59 10.17
N LYS A 103 15.47 -3.15 10.32
CA LYS A 103 16.11 -2.24 9.37
C LYS A 103 16.07 -2.81 7.93
N HIS A 104 16.46 -4.06 7.75
CA HIS A 104 16.44 -4.71 6.45
C HIS A 104 15.01 -4.85 5.88
N SER A 105 13.99 -4.99 6.74
CA SER A 105 12.59 -5.00 6.25
C SER A 105 12.14 -3.65 5.73
N VAL A 106 12.63 -2.54 6.30
CA VAL A 106 12.38 -1.20 5.76
C VAL A 106 13.13 -0.99 4.44
N GLU A 107 14.40 -1.41 4.37
CA GLU A 107 15.19 -1.38 3.12
C GLU A 107 14.51 -2.19 2.01
N ALA A 108 13.98 -3.38 2.33
CA ALA A 108 13.26 -4.20 1.36
C ALA A 108 11.96 -3.56 0.82
N LEU A 109 11.30 -2.68 1.60
CA LEU A 109 10.19 -1.86 1.08
C LEU A 109 10.70 -0.88 0.01
N ALA A 110 11.83 -0.20 0.27
CA ALA A 110 12.45 0.72 -0.69
C ALA A 110 12.93 -0.02 -1.95
N ASP A 111 13.57 -1.18 -1.82
CA ASP A 111 14.02 -2.00 -2.95
C ASP A 111 12.83 -2.41 -3.84
N LYS A 112 11.70 -2.78 -3.22
CA LYS A 112 10.48 -3.09 -3.98
C LYS A 112 9.90 -1.88 -4.69
N TYR A 113 9.92 -0.70 -4.05
CA TYR A 113 9.54 0.55 -4.69
C TYR A 113 10.42 0.81 -5.92
N ASP A 114 11.73 0.78 -5.76
CA ASP A 114 12.68 1.02 -6.84
C ASP A 114 12.49 0.07 -8.04
N ALA A 115 12.10 -1.18 -7.76
CA ALA A 115 11.87 -2.18 -8.80
C ALA A 115 10.53 -2.02 -9.53
N LEU A 116 9.50 -1.49 -8.86
CA LEU A 116 8.10 -1.57 -9.32
C LEU A 116 7.48 -0.22 -9.65
N VAL A 117 8.00 0.89 -9.11
CA VAL A 117 7.44 2.23 -9.31
C VAL A 117 7.53 2.65 -10.78
N GLU A 118 6.50 3.34 -11.26
CA GLU A 118 6.47 3.95 -12.58
C GLU A 118 6.32 5.46 -12.46
N ALA A 119 7.12 6.23 -13.20
CA ALA A 119 7.13 7.69 -13.23
C ALA A 119 7.03 8.33 -11.81
N PRO A 120 7.97 8.02 -10.88
CA PRO A 120 7.88 8.48 -9.49
C PRO A 120 7.75 10.00 -9.37
N GLU A 121 8.42 10.75 -10.25
CA GLU A 121 8.42 12.22 -10.29
C GLU A 121 7.04 12.84 -10.58
N THR A 122 6.05 12.03 -10.94
CA THR A 122 4.68 12.50 -11.26
C THR A 122 3.67 12.20 -10.17
N GLN A 123 4.00 11.36 -9.20
CA GLN A 123 3.04 10.84 -8.24
C GLN A 123 3.35 11.19 -6.78
N THR A 124 2.30 11.25 -5.97
CA THR A 124 2.39 11.26 -4.51
C THR A 124 2.46 9.83 -4.00
N VAL A 125 3.50 9.51 -3.24
CA VAL A 125 3.71 8.21 -2.59
C VAL A 125 3.18 8.27 -1.17
N GLY A 126 2.45 7.25 -0.74
CA GLY A 126 1.92 7.14 0.61
C GLY A 126 2.77 6.27 1.52
N ILE A 127 3.00 6.71 2.74
CA ILE A 127 3.59 5.91 3.83
C ILE A 127 2.64 5.97 5.03
N ALA A 128 2.17 4.80 5.50
CA ALA A 128 1.39 4.72 6.73
C ALA A 128 2.16 3.88 7.77
N HIS A 129 2.16 4.34 9.03
CA HIS A 129 2.85 3.65 10.11
C HIS A 129 1.98 3.52 11.36
N ALA A 130 2.21 2.48 12.15
CA ALA A 130 1.54 2.25 13.43
C ALA A 130 2.53 2.45 14.59
N GLY A 131 2.78 3.71 14.98
CA GLY A 131 3.67 4.07 16.08
C GLY A 131 5.15 3.82 15.81
N CYS A 132 5.60 3.77 14.55
CA CYS A 132 7.01 3.59 14.17
C CYS A 132 7.49 4.71 13.24
N ARG A 133 7.34 5.95 13.68
CA ARG A 133 7.68 7.16 12.92
C ARG A 133 9.15 7.18 12.45
N GLU A 134 10.09 6.75 13.27
CA GLU A 134 11.51 6.70 12.90
C GLU A 134 11.76 5.79 11.69
N ASP A 135 11.10 4.64 11.62
CA ASP A 135 11.18 3.75 10.45
C ASP A 135 10.56 4.38 9.21
N ALA A 136 9.45 5.12 9.37
CA ALA A 136 8.83 5.85 8.27
C ALA A 136 9.76 6.95 7.74
N ASP A 137 10.40 7.73 8.62
CA ASP A 137 11.36 8.77 8.24
C ASP A 137 12.60 8.14 7.56
N TYR A 138 13.07 6.97 8.04
CA TYR A 138 14.12 6.22 7.37
C TYR A 138 13.70 5.77 5.97
N LEU A 139 12.48 5.25 5.81
CA LEU A 139 11.95 4.87 4.49
C LEU A 139 11.88 6.09 3.55
N VAL A 140 11.39 7.25 4.01
CA VAL A 140 11.41 8.51 3.25
C VAL A 140 12.82 8.83 2.73
N SER A 141 13.83 8.69 3.59
CA SER A 141 15.23 8.96 3.21
C SER A 141 15.74 8.02 2.11
N LEU A 142 15.29 6.76 2.11
CA LEU A 142 15.65 5.76 1.10
C LEU A 142 14.98 6.07 -0.25
N LEU A 143 13.68 6.39 -0.27
CA LEU A 143 12.96 6.72 -1.49
C LEU A 143 13.56 7.94 -2.18
N ASN A 144 13.89 8.98 -1.41
CA ASN A 144 14.47 10.22 -1.94
C ASN A 144 15.90 10.05 -2.51
N ARG A 145 16.59 8.96 -2.15
CA ARG A 145 17.96 8.71 -2.60
C ARG A 145 18.03 8.19 -4.04
N ASN A 146 17.14 7.26 -4.39
CA ASN A 146 17.24 6.53 -5.66
C ASN A 146 16.23 7.02 -6.70
N LYS A 147 14.95 7.03 -6.34
CA LYS A 147 13.83 7.40 -7.22
C LYS A 147 12.88 8.34 -6.49
N PRO A 148 13.26 9.61 -6.30
CA PRO A 148 12.43 10.55 -5.55
C PRO A 148 11.06 10.72 -6.20
N PRO A 149 9.96 10.53 -5.44
CA PRO A 149 8.63 10.85 -5.92
C PRO A 149 8.40 12.36 -5.96
N LYS A 150 7.33 12.79 -6.64
CA LYS A 150 6.90 14.19 -6.64
C LYS A 150 6.61 14.69 -5.22
N ASP A 151 5.96 13.83 -4.42
CA ASP A 151 5.59 14.14 -3.04
C ASP A 151 5.50 12.86 -2.20
N ILE A 152 5.64 12.96 -0.88
CA ILE A 152 5.49 11.85 0.05
C ILE A 152 4.52 12.26 1.17
N LEU A 153 3.42 11.54 1.26
CA LEU A 153 2.45 11.67 2.34
C LEU A 153 2.74 10.63 3.44
N VAL A 154 3.14 11.09 4.63
CA VAL A 154 3.38 10.22 5.79
C VAL A 154 2.27 10.43 6.82
N VAL A 155 1.59 9.34 7.19
CA VAL A 155 0.47 9.38 8.15
C VAL A 155 0.60 8.26 9.20
N ASP A 156 0.01 8.48 10.38
CA ASP A 156 -0.35 7.39 11.27
C ASP A 156 -1.48 6.56 10.64
N TYR A 157 -1.46 5.23 10.85
CA TYR A 157 -2.58 4.42 10.42
C TYR A 157 -3.87 4.87 11.11
N GLU A 158 -4.94 4.96 10.34
CA GLU A 158 -6.29 5.14 10.88
C GLU A 158 -6.66 3.97 11.81
N PRO A 159 -7.52 4.18 12.82
CA PRO A 159 -7.79 3.20 13.87
C PRO A 159 -8.24 1.83 13.36
N MET A 160 -8.99 1.80 12.26
CA MET A 160 -9.50 0.55 11.69
C MET A 160 -8.37 -0.33 11.14
N THR A 161 -7.56 0.18 10.23
CA THR A 161 -6.43 -0.60 9.66
C THR A 161 -5.36 -0.83 10.71
N GLY A 162 -5.07 0.18 11.55
CA GLY A 162 -4.10 0.07 12.65
C GLY A 162 -4.42 -1.06 13.61
N ALA A 163 -5.71 -1.26 13.96
CA ALA A 163 -6.14 -2.37 14.81
C ALA A 163 -5.91 -3.75 14.17
N HIS A 164 -5.89 -3.84 12.83
CA HIS A 164 -5.63 -5.09 12.11
C HIS A 164 -4.15 -5.38 11.91
N VAL A 165 -3.36 -4.36 11.55
CA VAL A 165 -1.92 -4.55 11.25
C VAL A 165 -1.05 -4.55 12.50
N GLY A 166 -1.48 -3.87 13.55
CA GLY A 166 -0.83 -3.81 14.85
C GLY A 166 0.35 -2.83 14.93
N PRO A 167 0.84 -2.60 16.16
CA PRO A 167 1.98 -1.72 16.41
C PRO A 167 3.22 -2.15 15.60
N GLY A 168 4.01 -1.17 15.14
CA GLY A 168 5.20 -1.41 14.34
C GLY A 168 4.92 -1.74 12.87
N ALA A 169 3.65 -1.76 12.43
CA ALA A 169 3.35 -1.90 11.01
C ALA A 169 3.81 -0.65 10.24
N LEU A 170 4.44 -0.88 9.08
CA LEU A 170 4.90 0.16 8.15
C LEU A 170 4.52 -0.25 6.73
N ALA A 171 3.80 0.61 6.03
CA ALA A 171 3.33 0.37 4.68
C ALA A 171 3.74 1.47 3.72
N LEU A 172 3.91 1.08 2.47
CA LEU A 172 4.27 1.93 1.34
C LEU A 172 3.25 1.72 0.21
N PHE A 173 2.74 2.82 -0.33
CA PHE A 173 1.71 2.87 -1.36
C PHE A 173 2.16 3.74 -2.51
N PHE A 174 2.10 3.22 -3.73
CA PHE A 174 2.52 3.94 -4.94
C PHE A 174 1.86 3.35 -6.18
N VAL A 175 1.94 4.05 -7.29
CA VAL A 175 1.49 3.55 -8.60
C VAL A 175 2.66 2.86 -9.30
N GLY A 176 2.47 1.61 -9.64
CA GLY A 176 3.45 0.82 -10.36
C GLY A 176 2.98 0.47 -11.78
N ARG A 177 3.70 -0.46 -12.43
CA ARG A 177 3.36 -1.00 -13.75
C ARG A 177 2.05 -1.78 -13.71
N ASP A 178 1.51 -2.11 -14.88
CA ASP A 178 0.21 -2.81 -15.02
C ASP A 178 0.17 -4.17 -14.29
N ASP A 179 1.32 -4.84 -14.17
CA ASP A 179 1.45 -6.16 -13.51
C ASP A 179 1.93 -6.08 -12.05
N VAL A 180 1.94 -4.87 -11.44
CA VAL A 180 2.54 -4.63 -10.11
C VAL A 180 1.98 -5.52 -9.00
N ARG A 181 0.74 -5.97 -9.10
CA ARG A 181 0.08 -6.88 -8.14
C ARG A 181 0.16 -8.35 -8.53
N SER A 182 0.73 -8.66 -9.71
CA SER A 182 0.89 -10.03 -10.17
C SER A 182 1.94 -10.78 -9.33
N THR A 183 1.66 -12.04 -9.06
CA THR A 183 2.53 -12.92 -8.26
C THR A 183 3.32 -13.89 -9.12
N ARG A 184 3.52 -13.55 -10.40
CA ARG A 184 4.31 -14.37 -11.34
C ARG A 184 5.79 -14.30 -11.06
#